data_00a2b2541e0f95f33b309409b7bb8b85
#
_entry.id   00a2b2541e0f95f33b309409b7bb8b85
#
_cell.length_a   1.000
_cell.length_b   1.000
_cell.length_c   1.000
_cell.angle_alpha   90.00
_cell.angle_beta   90.00
_cell.angle_gamma   90.00
#
_symmetry.space_group_name_H-M   'P 1'
#
loop_
_entity.id
_entity.type
_entity.pdbx_description
1 polymer ?
#
loop_
_entity_poly.entity_id
_entity_poly.type
_entity_poly.pdbx_seq_one_letter_code
_entity_poly.pdbx_strand_id
1 'polypeptide(L)'
;GVMKKFLKWLAIVIGGLIALIIIASIVLMLVINKDMIAQQAEKALNRHVTIESIDVSIFSVLSGIEVNGVAISNFKTPKQLEALKGKPVDKADLFVGLDSFTFKLKIMPLLQGKFELRELVLSAPKVNIVRYKSGAFNFSDLMQPSKKEKEEKKVEEVKKEEPAKPLKADALPVSITVGKVGMEKGSVTFMDQSSGQKIMLYNCNALVHDIEIDPKD
;
A
#
# COMPACT_ATOMS: atom_id res chain seq x y z
N GLY A 1 -35.06 39.45 -10.83
CA GLY A 1 -34.23 39.44 -10.16
C GLY A 1 -33.01 38.77 -9.52
N VAL A 2 -32.80 38.98 -8.23
CA VAL A 2 -31.65 38.50 -7.45
C VAL A 2 -31.54 36.97 -7.47
N MET A 3 -32.67 36.26 -7.41
CA MET A 3 -32.72 34.80 -7.38
C MET A 3 -32.19 34.17 -8.70
N LYS A 4 -32.46 34.76 -9.88
CA LYS A 4 -31.91 34.28 -11.14
C LYS A 4 -30.39 34.47 -11.23
N LYS A 5 -29.84 35.55 -10.67
CA LYS A 5 -28.40 35.79 -10.60
C LYS A 5 -27.72 34.82 -9.65
N PHE A 6 -28.34 34.55 -8.50
CA PHE A 6 -27.86 33.57 -7.53
C PHE A 6 -27.84 32.15 -8.11
N LEU A 7 -28.93 31.72 -8.78
CA LEU A 7 -28.97 30.41 -9.45
C LEU A 7 -27.90 30.25 -10.52
N LYS A 8 -27.67 31.30 -11.35
CA LYS A 8 -26.61 31.28 -12.35
C LYS A 8 -25.22 31.15 -11.71
N TRP A 9 -24.98 31.93 -10.66
CA TRP A 9 -23.70 31.85 -9.93
C TRP A 9 -23.49 30.48 -9.29
N LEU A 10 -24.54 29.92 -8.65
CA LEU A 10 -24.51 28.58 -8.09
C LEU A 10 -24.23 27.51 -9.15
N ALA A 11 -24.87 27.60 -10.30
CA ALA A 11 -24.63 26.67 -11.42
C ALA A 11 -23.18 26.75 -11.95
N ILE A 12 -22.60 27.94 -12.02
CA ILE A 12 -21.20 28.12 -12.43
C ILE A 12 -20.26 27.51 -11.41
N VAL A 13 -20.49 27.70 -10.10
CA VAL A 13 -19.68 27.13 -9.02
C VAL A 13 -19.76 25.61 -9.03
N ILE A 14 -20.97 25.04 -9.14
CA ILE A 14 -21.16 23.58 -9.21
C ILE A 14 -20.50 23.02 -10.48
N GLY A 15 -20.69 23.65 -11.63
CA GLY A 15 -20.07 23.26 -12.89
C GLY A 15 -18.55 23.31 -12.83
N GLY A 16 -17.99 24.35 -12.21
CA GLY A 16 -16.56 24.47 -11.97
C GLY A 16 -16.00 23.39 -11.05
N LEU A 17 -16.74 23.04 -9.99
CA LEU A 17 -16.36 21.96 -9.07
C LEU A 17 -16.37 20.59 -9.77
N ILE A 18 -17.41 20.32 -10.56
CA ILE A 18 -17.52 19.07 -11.36
C ILE A 18 -16.35 18.99 -12.36
N ALA A 19 -16.07 20.08 -13.07
CA ALA A 19 -14.94 20.12 -14.02
C ALA A 19 -13.60 19.85 -13.32
N LEU A 20 -13.40 20.41 -12.14
CA LEU A 20 -12.18 20.20 -11.35
C LEU A 20 -12.04 18.75 -10.90
N ILE A 21 -13.13 18.08 -10.47
CA ILE A 21 -13.16 16.67 -10.11
C ILE A 21 -12.81 15.80 -11.34
N ILE A 22 -13.38 16.11 -12.49
CA ILE A 22 -13.09 15.37 -13.74
C ILE A 22 -11.61 15.52 -14.13
N ILE A 23 -11.07 16.73 -14.10
CA ILE A 23 -9.67 16.98 -14.41
C ILE A 23 -8.75 16.24 -13.44
N ALA A 24 -9.02 16.32 -12.13
CA ALA A 24 -8.23 15.62 -11.12
C ALA A 24 -8.28 14.10 -11.32
N SER A 25 -9.44 13.54 -11.66
CA SER A 25 -9.59 12.11 -11.95
C SER A 25 -8.85 11.68 -13.22
N ILE A 26 -8.88 12.50 -14.27
CA ILE A 26 -8.11 12.24 -15.51
C ILE A 26 -6.60 12.26 -15.23
N VAL A 27 -6.11 13.25 -14.47
CA VAL A 27 -4.70 13.31 -14.08
C VAL A 27 -4.31 12.06 -13.26
N LEU A 28 -5.17 11.65 -12.33
CA LEU A 28 -4.95 10.44 -11.55
C LEU A 28 -4.85 9.19 -12.44
N MET A 29 -5.75 9.03 -13.40
CA MET A 29 -5.74 7.92 -14.37
C MET A 29 -4.47 7.91 -15.25
N LEU A 30 -3.96 9.10 -15.62
CA LEU A 30 -2.73 9.21 -16.43
C LEU A 30 -1.46 8.94 -15.63
N VAL A 31 -1.45 9.25 -14.34
CA VAL A 31 -0.29 9.08 -13.46
C VAL A 31 -0.20 7.68 -12.87
N ILE A 32 -1.34 7.07 -12.56
CA ILE A 32 -1.37 5.72 -11.98
C ILE A 32 -1.23 4.67 -13.10
N ASN A 33 -0.03 4.09 -13.21
CA ASN A 33 0.28 3.00 -14.12
C ASN A 33 0.72 1.78 -13.33
N LYS A 34 -0.04 0.68 -13.45
CA LYS A 34 0.23 -0.57 -12.73
C LYS A 34 1.62 -1.14 -12.99
N ASP A 35 2.09 -1.07 -14.25
CA ASP A 35 3.38 -1.63 -14.63
C ASP A 35 4.55 -0.82 -14.07
N MET A 36 4.41 0.50 -14.02
CA MET A 36 5.40 1.37 -13.39
C MET A 36 5.47 1.14 -11.88
N ILE A 37 4.33 1.00 -11.22
CA ILE A 37 4.25 0.71 -9.78
C ILE A 37 4.85 -0.66 -9.48
N ALA A 38 4.51 -1.69 -10.26
CA ALA A 38 5.07 -3.03 -10.13
C ALA A 38 6.59 -3.01 -10.30
N GLN A 39 7.12 -2.35 -11.32
CA GLN A 39 8.57 -2.24 -11.57
C GLN A 39 9.31 -1.50 -10.44
N GLN A 40 8.74 -0.45 -9.87
CA GLN A 40 9.35 0.23 -8.73
C GLN A 40 9.37 -0.67 -7.50
N ALA A 41 8.28 -1.40 -7.24
CA ALA A 41 8.21 -2.38 -6.17
C ALA A 41 9.22 -3.52 -6.37
N GLU A 42 9.38 -4.03 -7.59
CA GLU A 42 10.39 -5.04 -7.94
C GLU A 42 11.81 -4.59 -7.60
N LYS A 43 12.16 -3.36 -7.96
CA LYS A 43 13.48 -2.77 -7.67
C LYS A 43 13.72 -2.56 -6.18
N ALA A 44 12.68 -2.15 -5.46
CA ALA A 44 12.77 -1.91 -4.02
C ALA A 44 12.88 -3.20 -3.22
N LEU A 45 12.16 -4.25 -3.63
CA LEU A 45 12.02 -5.50 -2.87
C LEU A 45 12.95 -6.62 -3.36
N ASN A 46 13.57 -6.50 -4.53
CA ASN A 46 14.24 -7.61 -5.25
C ASN A 46 13.32 -8.85 -5.37
N ARG A 47 12.07 -8.62 -5.74
CA ARG A 47 11.04 -9.65 -5.91
C ARG A 47 10.24 -9.35 -7.16
N HIS A 48 9.83 -10.40 -7.87
CA HIS A 48 8.92 -10.21 -9.00
C HIS A 48 7.55 -9.79 -8.48
N VAL A 49 7.02 -8.68 -9.00
CA VAL A 49 5.75 -8.08 -8.58
C VAL A 49 4.82 -7.98 -9.79
N THR A 50 3.62 -8.50 -9.65
CA THR A 50 2.57 -8.34 -10.64
C THR A 50 1.33 -7.71 -10.03
N ILE A 51 0.68 -6.83 -10.78
CA ILE A 51 -0.59 -6.19 -10.45
C ILE A 51 -1.53 -6.46 -11.62
N GLU A 52 -2.68 -7.07 -11.36
CA GLU A 52 -3.64 -7.40 -12.40
C GLU A 52 -4.32 -6.15 -12.95
N SER A 53 -4.91 -5.36 -12.08
CA SER A 53 -5.51 -4.07 -12.45
C SER A 53 -5.42 -3.04 -11.32
N ILE A 54 -5.48 -1.77 -11.70
CA ILE A 54 -5.74 -0.65 -10.80
C ILE A 54 -6.98 0.05 -11.32
N ASP A 55 -8.04 -0.01 -10.55
CA ASP A 55 -9.32 0.59 -10.92
C ASP A 55 -9.36 2.04 -10.48
N VAL A 56 -9.17 2.92 -11.44
CA VAL A 56 -9.25 4.38 -11.31
C VAL A 56 -10.31 4.87 -12.28
N SER A 57 -11.44 5.34 -11.75
CA SER A 57 -12.51 5.94 -12.54
C SER A 57 -12.44 7.46 -12.52
N ILE A 58 -13.23 8.12 -13.37
CA ILE A 58 -13.39 9.59 -13.32
C ILE A 58 -13.97 10.08 -11.98
N PHE A 59 -14.54 9.19 -11.18
CA PHE A 59 -15.04 9.47 -9.85
C PHE A 59 -14.14 8.94 -8.73
N SER A 60 -12.92 8.45 -9.03
CA SER A 60 -12.01 7.85 -8.03
C SER A 60 -11.63 8.79 -6.90
N VAL A 61 -11.63 10.10 -7.15
CA VAL A 61 -11.46 11.12 -6.11
C VAL A 61 -12.54 11.02 -5.04
N LEU A 62 -13.75 10.53 -5.41
CA LEU A 62 -14.89 10.34 -4.50
C LEU A 62 -15.04 8.90 -4.03
N SER A 63 -14.80 7.92 -4.91
CA SER A 63 -15.05 6.49 -4.66
C SER A 63 -13.82 5.73 -4.16
N GLY A 64 -12.62 6.27 -4.36
CA GLY A 64 -11.36 5.62 -4.00
C GLY A 64 -10.67 4.91 -5.15
N ILE A 65 -9.57 4.26 -4.83
CA ILE A 65 -8.74 3.47 -5.75
C ILE A 65 -8.78 2.03 -5.26
N GLU A 66 -8.94 1.09 -6.19
CA GLU A 66 -8.86 -0.33 -5.92
C GLU A 66 -7.72 -0.95 -6.75
N VAL A 67 -6.83 -1.65 -6.08
CA VAL A 67 -5.73 -2.39 -6.72
C VAL A 67 -6.06 -3.87 -6.62
N ASN A 68 -6.14 -4.55 -7.74
CA ASN A 68 -6.55 -5.95 -7.82
C ASN A 68 -5.40 -6.86 -8.24
N GLY A 69 -5.42 -8.08 -7.74
CA GLY A 69 -4.56 -9.16 -8.17
C GLY A 69 -3.08 -8.89 -7.94
N VAL A 70 -2.69 -8.44 -6.75
CA VAL A 70 -1.28 -8.24 -6.40
C VAL A 70 -0.64 -9.58 -6.07
N ALA A 71 0.49 -9.89 -6.71
CA ALA A 71 1.30 -11.05 -6.38
C ALA A 71 2.79 -10.66 -6.31
N ILE A 72 3.47 -11.11 -5.26
CA ILE A 72 4.88 -10.85 -4.97
C ILE A 72 5.58 -12.19 -4.79
N SER A 73 6.63 -12.43 -5.56
CA SER A 73 7.43 -13.66 -5.49
C SER A 73 8.37 -13.68 -4.28
N ASN A 74 9.01 -14.82 -4.05
CA ASN A 74 10.22 -14.90 -3.25
C ASN A 74 11.34 -14.09 -3.89
N PHE A 75 12.46 -13.91 -3.16
CA PHE A 75 13.62 -13.14 -3.62
C PHE A 75 14.08 -13.55 -5.02
N LYS A 76 14.46 -12.57 -5.82
CA LYS A 76 14.98 -12.73 -7.18
C LYS A 76 16.23 -11.88 -7.39
N THR A 77 17.20 -12.44 -8.09
CA THR A 77 18.33 -11.67 -8.61
C THR A 77 17.89 -10.77 -9.76
N PRO A 78 18.62 -9.69 -10.09
CA PRO A 78 18.28 -8.82 -11.22
C PRO A 78 18.12 -9.57 -12.55
N LYS A 79 18.94 -10.60 -12.79
CA LYS A 79 18.86 -11.44 -14.00
C LYS A 79 17.55 -12.26 -14.04
N GLN A 80 17.11 -12.75 -12.88
CA GLN A 80 15.84 -13.48 -12.76
C GLN A 80 14.64 -12.55 -12.96
N LEU A 81 14.69 -11.33 -12.42
CA LEU A 81 13.64 -10.33 -12.63
C LEU A 81 13.47 -10.01 -14.12
N GLU A 82 14.56 -9.81 -14.84
CA GLU A 82 14.50 -9.54 -16.29
C GLU A 82 13.87 -10.71 -17.07
N ALA A 83 14.19 -11.95 -16.69
CA ALA A 83 13.63 -13.16 -17.31
C ALA A 83 12.14 -13.38 -17.01
N LEU A 84 11.63 -12.79 -15.92
CA LEU A 84 10.23 -12.89 -15.49
C LEU A 84 9.36 -11.73 -15.97
N LYS A 85 9.96 -10.73 -16.61
CA LYS A 85 9.24 -9.54 -17.08
C LYS A 85 8.05 -9.91 -17.97
N GLY A 86 6.89 -9.36 -17.62
CA GLY A 86 5.62 -9.64 -18.32
C GLY A 86 5.00 -11.01 -18.06
N LYS A 87 5.58 -11.81 -17.16
CA LYS A 87 5.02 -13.10 -16.75
C LYS A 87 4.28 -12.98 -15.41
N PRO A 88 3.27 -13.82 -15.15
CA PRO A 88 2.65 -13.88 -13.81
C PRO A 88 3.62 -14.47 -12.79
N VAL A 89 3.40 -14.16 -11.52
CA VAL A 89 4.10 -14.84 -10.42
C VAL A 89 3.60 -16.27 -10.32
N ASP A 90 4.51 -17.24 -10.33
CA ASP A 90 4.18 -18.66 -10.14
C ASP A 90 3.60 -18.88 -8.73
N LYS A 91 2.54 -19.70 -8.63
CA LYS A 91 1.91 -20.04 -7.36
C LYS A 91 2.87 -20.73 -6.39
N ALA A 92 3.81 -21.52 -6.91
CA ALA A 92 4.83 -22.18 -6.09
C ALA A 92 5.89 -21.22 -5.56
N ASP A 93 6.04 -20.06 -6.19
CA ASP A 93 7.01 -19.02 -5.85
C ASP A 93 6.36 -17.80 -5.15
N LEU A 94 5.06 -17.87 -4.88
CA LEU A 94 4.31 -16.80 -4.25
C LEU A 94 4.78 -16.59 -2.80
N PHE A 95 5.25 -15.40 -2.48
CA PHE A 95 5.54 -14.96 -1.12
C PHE A 95 4.32 -14.27 -0.51
N VAL A 96 3.83 -13.23 -1.18
CA VAL A 96 2.63 -12.49 -0.77
C VAL A 96 1.69 -12.34 -1.94
N GLY A 97 0.42 -12.62 -1.72
CA GLY A 97 -0.66 -12.38 -2.67
C GLY A 97 -1.79 -11.59 -2.04
N LEU A 98 -2.58 -10.94 -2.85
CA LEU A 98 -3.68 -10.09 -2.43
C LEU A 98 -4.72 -10.04 -3.54
N ASP A 99 -5.97 -10.37 -3.23
CA ASP A 99 -7.05 -10.30 -4.22
C ASP A 99 -7.40 -8.85 -4.54
N SER A 100 -7.57 -8.01 -3.52
CA SER A 100 -7.70 -6.57 -3.72
C SER A 100 -7.22 -5.75 -2.52
N PHE A 101 -6.87 -4.51 -2.80
CA PHE A 101 -6.55 -3.48 -1.84
C PHE A 101 -7.40 -2.25 -2.13
N THR A 102 -8.23 -1.87 -1.16
CA THR A 102 -9.13 -0.72 -1.29
C THR A 102 -8.60 0.45 -0.45
N PHE A 103 -8.48 1.60 -1.11
CA PHE A 103 -8.07 2.85 -0.49
C PHE A 103 -9.07 3.94 -0.81
N LYS A 104 -9.75 4.49 0.20
CA LYS A 104 -10.75 5.55 0.05
C LYS A 104 -10.44 6.73 0.96
N LEU A 105 -10.32 7.91 0.38
CA LEU A 105 -10.04 9.17 1.06
C LEU A 105 -11.33 10.02 1.17
N LYS A 106 -11.52 10.73 2.28
CA LYS A 106 -12.61 11.71 2.40
C LYS A 106 -12.15 13.05 1.83
N ILE A 107 -12.86 13.54 0.82
CA ILE A 107 -12.47 14.74 0.08
C ILE A 107 -12.81 16.03 0.82
N MET A 108 -13.99 16.10 1.47
CA MET A 108 -14.40 17.34 2.15
C MET A 108 -13.48 17.76 3.30
N PRO A 109 -13.03 16.85 4.18
CA PRO A 109 -12.02 17.18 5.17
C PRO A 109 -10.69 17.62 4.56
N LEU A 110 -10.28 17.02 3.44
CA LEU A 110 -9.04 17.37 2.74
C LEU A 110 -9.05 18.83 2.25
N LEU A 111 -10.19 19.33 1.77
CA LEU A 111 -10.37 20.74 1.39
C LEU A 111 -10.25 21.70 2.59
N GLN A 112 -10.40 21.20 3.81
CA GLN A 112 -10.23 21.93 5.07
C GLN A 112 -8.85 21.73 5.69
N GLY A 113 -7.91 21.10 4.98
CA GLY A 113 -6.56 20.80 5.47
C GLY A 113 -6.51 19.63 6.46
N LYS A 114 -7.56 18.78 6.53
CA LYS A 114 -7.61 17.59 7.38
C LYS A 114 -7.46 16.35 6.53
N PHE A 115 -6.62 15.41 6.97
CA PHE A 115 -6.45 14.13 6.30
C PHE A 115 -7.33 13.07 6.97
N GLU A 116 -8.41 12.70 6.30
CA GLU A 116 -9.31 11.65 6.76
C GLU A 116 -9.38 10.52 5.75
N LEU A 117 -8.89 9.36 6.15
CA LEU A 117 -8.97 8.12 5.38
C LEU A 117 -10.29 7.42 5.72
N ARG A 118 -11.12 7.18 4.72
CA ARG A 118 -12.39 6.49 4.92
C ARG A 118 -12.21 5.00 5.11
N GLU A 119 -11.38 4.39 4.25
CA GLU A 119 -11.21 2.94 4.20
C GLU A 119 -9.83 2.56 3.67
N LEU A 120 -9.21 1.59 4.32
CA LEU A 120 -7.97 0.94 3.92
C LEU A 120 -8.09 -0.56 4.25
N VAL A 121 -8.50 -1.36 3.27
CA VAL A 121 -8.81 -2.78 3.47
C VAL A 121 -8.06 -3.66 2.47
N LEU A 122 -7.43 -4.70 3.00
CA LEU A 122 -6.83 -5.80 2.24
C LEU A 122 -7.84 -6.95 2.14
N SER A 123 -8.18 -7.37 0.94
CA SER A 123 -9.05 -8.53 0.70
C SER A 123 -8.23 -9.76 0.35
N ALA A 124 -8.49 -10.82 1.05
CA ALA A 124 -7.85 -12.13 0.90
C ALA A 124 -6.30 -12.08 0.82
N PRO A 125 -5.62 -11.37 1.74
CA PRO A 125 -4.16 -11.41 1.75
C PRO A 125 -3.66 -12.82 2.03
N LYS A 126 -2.69 -13.27 1.24
CA LYS A 126 -2.04 -14.58 1.34
C LYS A 126 -0.57 -14.39 1.63
N VAL A 127 -0.05 -14.98 2.69
CA VAL A 127 1.37 -14.91 3.04
C VAL A 127 1.92 -16.32 3.15
N ASN A 128 2.96 -16.62 2.37
CA ASN A 128 3.67 -17.89 2.42
C ASN A 128 5.04 -17.71 3.08
N ILE A 129 5.20 -18.20 4.28
CA ILE A 129 6.43 -18.18 5.05
C ILE A 129 7.13 -19.53 4.88
N VAL A 130 8.36 -19.50 4.40
CA VAL A 130 9.19 -20.71 4.26
C VAL A 130 10.44 -20.54 5.11
N ARG A 131 10.67 -21.52 5.99
CA ARG A 131 11.94 -21.71 6.69
C ARG A 131 12.76 -22.73 5.89
N TYR A 132 13.87 -22.29 5.35
CA TYR A 132 14.78 -23.16 4.60
C TYR A 132 15.57 -24.11 5.51
N LYS A 133 16.15 -25.16 4.96
CA LYS A 133 17.04 -26.08 5.70
C LYS A 133 18.25 -25.38 6.33
N SER A 134 18.67 -24.25 5.80
CA SER A 134 19.70 -23.38 6.37
C SER A 134 19.29 -22.65 7.64
N GLY A 135 18.01 -22.68 8.00
CA GLY A 135 17.41 -21.92 9.10
C GLY A 135 16.96 -20.50 8.71
N ALA A 136 17.34 -20.01 7.53
CA ALA A 136 16.90 -18.70 7.02
C ALA A 136 15.44 -18.77 6.57
N PHE A 137 14.75 -17.62 6.60
CA PHE A 137 13.40 -17.49 6.08
C PHE A 137 13.40 -16.88 4.68
N ASN A 138 12.33 -17.12 3.92
CA ASN A 138 12.18 -16.55 2.59
C ASN A 138 12.01 -15.01 2.58
N PHE A 139 11.95 -14.39 3.74
CA PHE A 139 11.93 -12.93 3.93
C PHE A 139 13.17 -12.38 4.65
N SER A 140 14.20 -13.22 4.93
CA SER A 140 15.38 -12.79 5.68
C SER A 140 16.16 -11.66 4.98
N ASP A 141 16.06 -11.57 3.66
CA ASP A 141 16.62 -10.48 2.85
C ASP A 141 15.99 -9.11 3.18
N LEU A 142 14.70 -9.08 3.50
CA LEU A 142 13.98 -7.85 3.85
C LEU A 142 14.33 -7.32 5.25
N MET A 143 14.88 -8.17 6.11
CA MET A 143 15.30 -7.81 7.47
C MET A 143 16.74 -7.28 7.53
N GLN A 144 17.51 -7.37 6.44
CA GLN A 144 18.86 -6.84 6.38
C GLN A 144 18.81 -5.34 6.07
N PRO A 145 19.53 -4.49 6.83
CA PRO A 145 19.61 -3.08 6.52
C PRO A 145 20.15 -2.87 5.10
N SER A 146 19.53 -1.99 4.34
CA SER A 146 19.93 -1.69 2.97
C SER A 146 21.39 -1.21 2.92
N LYS A 147 22.11 -1.48 1.81
CA LYS A 147 23.50 -1.01 1.64
C LYS A 147 23.64 0.51 1.83
N LYS A 148 22.60 1.28 1.50
CA LYS A 148 22.55 2.74 1.72
C LYS A 148 22.61 3.11 3.20
N GLU A 149 21.90 2.39 4.08
CA GLU A 149 21.99 2.62 5.53
C GLU A 149 23.37 2.23 6.11
N LYS A 150 24.08 1.28 5.46
CA LYS A 150 25.47 0.93 5.87
C LYS A 150 26.49 1.99 5.46
N GLU A 151 26.26 2.72 4.37
CA GLU A 151 27.15 3.82 3.95
C GLU A 151 26.89 5.08 4.79
N GLU A 152 25.64 5.39 5.11
CA GLU A 152 25.29 6.49 6.03
C GLU A 152 25.77 6.22 7.46
N LYS A 153 25.66 4.98 7.96
CA LYS A 153 26.19 4.61 9.29
C LYS A 153 27.72 4.62 9.39
N LYS A 154 28.46 4.53 8.29
CA LYS A 154 29.91 4.64 8.28
C LYS A 154 30.45 6.07 8.45
N VAL A 155 29.60 7.06 8.23
CA VAL A 155 29.95 8.49 8.41
C VAL A 155 29.50 9.02 9.79
N GLU A 156 28.63 8.31 10.51
CA GLU A 156 28.10 8.71 11.83
C GLU A 156 28.62 7.90 13.02
N GLU A 157 29.68 7.10 12.85
CA GLU A 157 30.24 6.30 13.94
C GLU A 157 31.05 7.12 14.99
N VAL A 158 30.56 8.31 15.34
CA VAL A 158 30.97 9.05 16.56
C VAL A 158 29.75 9.70 17.22
N LYS A 159 28.66 8.96 17.52
CA LYS A 159 27.74 9.30 18.63
C LYS A 159 26.82 8.12 18.96
N LYS A 160 27.01 7.64 20.19
CA LYS A 160 26.24 6.74 21.04
C LYS A 160 24.85 6.26 20.54
N GLU A 161 24.71 4.91 20.60
CA GLU A 161 23.45 4.17 20.52
C GLU A 161 22.38 4.74 21.46
N GLU A 162 21.30 5.27 20.88
CA GLU A 162 20.00 5.29 21.50
C GLU A 162 19.10 4.31 20.75
N PRO A 163 18.24 3.52 21.42
CA PRO A 163 17.33 2.60 20.76
C PRO A 163 16.37 3.40 19.86
N ALA A 164 16.06 2.83 18.70
CA ALA A 164 15.14 3.41 17.72
C ALA A 164 13.83 3.82 18.42
N LYS A 165 13.64 5.12 18.58
CA LYS A 165 12.39 5.67 19.11
C LYS A 165 11.28 5.36 18.11
N PRO A 166 10.12 4.88 18.59
CA PRO A 166 8.94 4.79 17.73
C PRO A 166 8.68 6.17 17.12
N LEU A 167 8.24 6.19 15.85
CA LEU A 167 7.81 7.41 15.16
C LEU A 167 6.87 8.18 16.09
N LYS A 168 7.36 9.28 16.64
CA LYS A 168 6.52 10.12 17.50
C LYS A 168 5.44 10.75 16.64
N ALA A 169 4.20 10.65 17.09
CA ALA A 169 3.04 11.30 16.47
C ALA A 169 3.24 12.81 16.28
N ASP A 170 4.12 13.41 17.08
CA ASP A 170 4.52 14.83 17.03
C ASP A 170 5.13 15.29 15.69
N ALA A 171 5.49 14.36 14.79
CA ALA A 171 6.03 14.69 13.46
C ALA A 171 4.95 14.93 12.40
N LEU A 172 3.68 14.66 12.71
CA LEU A 172 2.57 14.85 11.78
C LEU A 172 1.88 16.19 12.05
N PRO A 173 1.87 17.14 11.09
CA PRO A 173 1.27 18.46 11.29
C PRO A 173 -0.27 18.46 11.26
N VAL A 174 -0.90 17.28 11.13
CA VAL A 174 -2.35 17.14 10.93
C VAL A 174 -2.90 15.94 11.70
N SER A 175 -4.11 16.07 12.27
CA SER A 175 -4.88 14.95 12.79
C SER A 175 -5.21 13.97 11.67
N ILE A 176 -4.99 12.68 11.91
CA ILE A 176 -5.32 11.61 10.97
C ILE A 176 -6.48 10.80 11.55
N THR A 177 -7.59 10.77 10.84
CA THR A 177 -8.72 9.92 11.18
C THR A 177 -8.86 8.83 10.13
N VAL A 178 -9.00 7.58 10.57
CA VAL A 178 -9.21 6.42 9.69
C VAL A 178 -10.51 5.72 10.08
N GLY A 179 -11.47 5.68 9.17
CA GLY A 179 -12.78 5.09 9.43
C GLY A 179 -12.76 3.57 9.53
N LYS A 180 -12.10 2.90 8.60
CA LYS A 180 -11.99 1.44 8.57
C LYS A 180 -10.62 1.01 8.05
N VAL A 181 -9.91 0.19 8.82
CA VAL A 181 -8.61 -0.36 8.43
C VAL A 181 -8.54 -1.84 8.77
N GLY A 182 -7.95 -2.65 7.89
CA GLY A 182 -7.70 -4.04 8.22
C GLY A 182 -7.65 -4.99 7.04
N MET A 183 -7.89 -6.26 7.32
CA MET A 183 -7.90 -7.33 6.33
C MET A 183 -9.10 -8.26 6.53
N GLU A 184 -9.58 -8.82 5.41
CA GLU A 184 -10.66 -9.79 5.37
C GLU A 184 -10.20 -11.05 4.60
N LYS A 185 -10.59 -12.24 5.07
CA LYS A 185 -10.30 -13.54 4.44
C LYS A 185 -8.80 -13.81 4.25
N GLY A 186 -7.95 -13.31 5.15
CA GLY A 186 -6.51 -13.52 5.11
C GLY A 186 -6.13 -14.99 5.30
N SER A 187 -4.98 -15.39 4.76
CA SER A 187 -4.39 -16.70 4.95
C SER A 187 -2.88 -16.64 5.13
N VAL A 188 -2.35 -17.48 6.00
CA VAL A 188 -0.92 -17.63 6.24
C VAL A 188 -0.56 -19.09 6.12
N THR A 189 0.43 -19.40 5.31
CA THR A 189 1.05 -20.73 5.24
C THR A 189 2.46 -20.64 5.78
N PHE A 190 2.79 -21.47 6.74
CA PHE A 190 4.15 -21.66 7.22
C PHE A 190 4.64 -23.05 6.80
N MET A 191 5.82 -23.13 6.20
CA MET A 191 6.47 -24.38 5.83
C MET A 191 7.90 -24.41 6.37
N ASP A 192 8.21 -25.41 7.18
CA ASP A 192 9.57 -25.72 7.61
C ASP A 192 10.14 -26.84 6.74
N GLN A 193 11.12 -26.52 5.91
CA GLN A 193 11.77 -27.49 5.02
C GLN A 193 12.68 -28.47 5.78
N SER A 194 13.08 -28.17 7.01
CA SER A 194 13.93 -29.04 7.82
C SER A 194 13.13 -30.20 8.43
N SER A 195 11.95 -29.91 8.94
CA SER A 195 11.05 -30.88 9.56
C SER A 195 9.98 -31.43 8.61
N GLY A 196 9.77 -30.76 7.46
CA GLY A 196 8.65 -31.01 6.56
C GLY A 196 7.29 -30.55 7.10
N GLN A 197 7.27 -29.85 8.24
CA GLN A 197 6.05 -29.39 8.86
C GLN A 197 5.42 -28.25 8.06
N LYS A 198 4.11 -28.33 7.85
CA LYS A 198 3.30 -27.30 7.21
C LYS A 198 2.13 -26.92 8.11
N ILE A 199 2.00 -25.63 8.39
CA ILE A 199 0.89 -25.05 9.15
C ILE A 199 0.15 -24.07 8.23
N MET A 200 -1.17 -24.12 8.23
CA MET A 200 -2.01 -23.24 7.43
C MET A 200 -3.06 -22.60 8.33
N LEU A 201 -3.10 -21.27 8.31
CA LEU A 201 -4.16 -20.45 8.87
C LEU A 201 -4.94 -19.83 7.71
N TYR A 202 -6.25 -19.88 7.76
CA TYR A 202 -7.11 -19.33 6.73
C TYR A 202 -8.33 -18.63 7.33
N ASN A 203 -8.98 -17.81 6.53
CA ASN A 203 -10.12 -17.00 6.94
C ASN A 203 -9.82 -16.07 8.13
N CYS A 204 -8.58 -15.52 8.15
CA CYS A 204 -8.17 -14.55 9.15
C CYS A 204 -8.80 -13.20 8.82
N ASN A 205 -9.50 -12.62 9.81
CA ASN A 205 -10.11 -11.30 9.67
C ASN A 205 -9.64 -10.42 10.82
N ALA A 206 -9.23 -9.20 10.50
CA ALA A 206 -8.85 -8.19 11.45
C ALA A 206 -9.29 -6.82 10.92
N LEU A 207 -10.28 -6.24 11.56
CA LEU A 207 -10.82 -4.93 11.20
C LEU A 207 -10.83 -4.02 12.42
N VAL A 208 -10.34 -2.82 12.23
CA VAL A 208 -10.36 -1.75 13.22
C VAL A 208 -11.15 -0.59 12.62
N HIS A 209 -12.00 0.01 13.43
CA HIS A 209 -12.86 1.12 13.04
C HIS A 209 -12.52 2.35 13.87
N ASP A 210 -12.76 3.52 13.28
CA ASP A 210 -12.74 4.82 13.96
C ASP A 210 -11.44 5.08 14.73
N ILE A 211 -10.30 4.93 14.01
CA ILE A 211 -8.98 5.27 14.55
C ILE A 211 -8.80 6.78 14.42
N GLU A 212 -8.51 7.43 15.51
CA GLU A 212 -8.12 8.84 15.56
C GLU A 212 -6.72 8.97 16.14
N ILE A 213 -5.84 9.65 15.40
CA ILE A 213 -4.47 9.96 15.81
C ILE A 213 -4.39 11.47 15.91
N ASP A 214 -4.40 12.00 17.13
CA ASP A 214 -4.17 13.41 17.39
C ASP A 214 -2.69 13.61 17.76
N PRO A 215 -1.94 14.45 17.03
CA PRO A 215 -0.55 14.72 17.35
C PRO A 215 -0.36 15.53 18.66
N LYS A 216 -1.46 15.94 19.31
CA LYS A 216 -1.43 16.75 20.54
C LYS A 216 -1.70 15.96 21.82
N ASP A 217 -2.04 14.67 21.72
CA ASP A 217 -2.26 13.77 22.87
C ASP A 217 -1.03 12.91 23.23
#